data_8ec9606fb42a80795301aaf098259de6
#
_entry.id   8ec9606fb42a80795301aaf098259de6
#
_cell.length_a   1.000
_cell.length_b   1.000
_cell.length_c   1.000
_cell.angle_alpha   90.00
_cell.angle_beta   90.00
_cell.angle_gamma   90.00
#
_symmetry.space_group_name_H-M   'P 1'
#
loop_
_entity.id
_entity.type
_entity.pdbx_description
1 polymer ?
#
loop_
_entity_poly.entity_id
_entity_poly.type
_entity_poly.pdbx_seq_one_letter_code
_entity_poly.pdbx_strand_id
1 'polypeptide(L)'
;MTDISALREAIATNLATISGLRSSADLPDNPNPPIAVVSLESIDYDQAFNNGLTVFTFSIMVIVGRQSDRVAQRSLNGYASQSGPSSIKTAVESDRSLDGNAADVRVSSMTSIGTLQLNDTDYLVAEFTATAYC
;
A
#
# COMPACT_ATOMS: atom_id res chain seq x y z
N MET A 1 12.38 -12.01 15.29
CA MET A 1 12.36 -11.90 13.83
C MET A 1 11.00 -11.44 13.37
N THR A 2 10.96 -10.46 12.49
CA THR A 2 9.69 -9.89 12.02
C THR A 2 9.03 -10.81 11.00
N ASP A 3 7.76 -11.11 11.19
CA ASP A 3 6.98 -11.91 10.28
C ASP A 3 6.47 -11.04 9.13
N ILE A 4 6.74 -11.45 7.90
CA ILE A 4 6.30 -10.75 6.69
C ILE A 4 4.78 -10.62 6.66
N SER A 5 4.06 -11.68 7.04
CA SER A 5 2.60 -11.65 7.10
C SER A 5 2.10 -10.60 8.10
N ALA A 6 2.75 -10.48 9.25
CA ALA A 6 2.39 -9.48 10.24
C ALA A 6 2.62 -8.06 9.72
N LEU A 7 3.70 -7.83 8.97
CA LEU A 7 3.97 -6.53 8.34
C LEU A 7 2.89 -6.18 7.33
N ARG A 8 2.54 -7.12 6.45
CA ARG A 8 1.51 -6.89 5.44
C ARG A 8 0.16 -6.59 6.08
N GLU A 9 -0.22 -7.35 7.07
CA GLU A 9 -1.47 -7.14 7.79
C GLU A 9 -1.50 -5.81 8.52
N ALA A 10 -0.39 -5.41 9.12
CA ALA A 10 -0.31 -4.11 9.78
C ALA A 10 -0.42 -2.95 8.81
N ILE A 11 0.21 -3.05 7.64
CA ILE A 11 0.06 -2.05 6.58
C ILE A 11 -1.40 -1.99 6.11
N ALA A 12 -2.02 -3.15 5.90
CA ALA A 12 -3.43 -3.20 5.50
C ALA A 12 -4.35 -2.59 6.57
N THR A 13 -4.06 -2.82 7.85
CA THR A 13 -4.80 -2.22 8.94
C THR A 13 -4.69 -0.70 8.93
N ASN A 14 -3.48 -0.18 8.70
CA ASN A 14 -3.27 1.27 8.59
C ASN A 14 -4.04 1.85 7.40
N LEU A 15 -4.05 1.15 6.26
CA LEU A 15 -4.81 1.58 5.08
C LEU A 15 -6.31 1.60 5.34
N ALA A 16 -6.81 0.71 6.16
CA ALA A 16 -8.23 0.65 6.51
C ALA A 16 -8.72 1.89 7.27
N THR A 17 -7.82 2.74 7.75
CA THR A 17 -8.20 4.02 8.37
C THR A 17 -8.75 5.01 7.36
N ILE A 18 -8.49 4.80 6.06
CA ILE A 18 -9.08 5.65 5.02
C ILE A 18 -10.54 5.23 4.83
N SER A 19 -11.44 6.20 5.01
CA SER A 19 -12.88 5.95 4.86
C SER A 19 -13.21 5.50 3.45
N GLY A 20 -13.91 4.38 3.33
CA GLY A 20 -14.35 3.84 2.04
C GLY A 20 -13.31 3.02 1.30
N LEU A 21 -12.06 2.99 1.77
CA LEU A 21 -11.02 2.15 1.16
C LEU A 21 -10.99 0.79 1.83
N ARG A 22 -11.02 -0.25 1.04
CA ARG A 22 -10.82 -1.62 1.51
C ARG A 22 -9.36 -1.97 1.38
N SER A 23 -8.89 -2.88 2.20
CA SER A 23 -7.51 -3.35 2.13
C SER A 23 -7.47 -4.87 2.18
N SER A 24 -6.50 -5.45 1.48
CA SER A 24 -6.33 -6.90 1.43
C SER A 24 -4.85 -7.23 1.27
N ALA A 25 -4.45 -8.36 1.84
CA ALA A 25 -3.11 -8.89 1.60
C ALA A 25 -3.00 -9.60 0.26
N ASP A 26 -4.14 -10.04 -0.30
CA ASP A 26 -4.18 -10.77 -1.56
C ASP A 26 -5.12 -10.09 -2.54
N LEU A 27 -4.81 -10.20 -3.85
CA LEU A 27 -5.68 -9.67 -4.89
C LEU A 27 -6.93 -10.54 -4.99
N PRO A 28 -8.13 -9.99 -4.77
CA PRO A 28 -9.36 -10.75 -4.91
C PRO A 28 -9.71 -11.00 -6.39
N ASP A 29 -10.42 -12.08 -6.66
CA ASP A 29 -10.88 -12.41 -8.02
C ASP A 29 -11.84 -11.35 -8.56
N ASN A 30 -12.70 -10.84 -7.68
CA ASN A 30 -13.67 -9.79 -8.04
C ASN A 30 -13.43 -8.59 -7.11
N PRO A 31 -12.53 -7.68 -7.49
CA PRO A 31 -12.25 -6.53 -6.63
C PRO A 31 -13.45 -5.62 -6.51
N ASN A 32 -13.66 -5.11 -5.32
CA ASN A 32 -14.69 -4.14 -5.00
C ASN A 32 -14.01 -2.79 -4.79
N PRO A 33 -13.81 -2.00 -5.86
CA PRO A 33 -13.08 -0.74 -5.70
C PRO A 33 -13.82 0.25 -4.79
N PRO A 34 -13.08 1.12 -4.11
CA PRO A 34 -11.62 1.16 -4.03
C PRO A 34 -11.05 0.09 -3.08
N ILE A 35 -9.98 -0.53 -3.49
CA ILE A 35 -9.29 -1.55 -2.67
C ILE A 35 -7.77 -1.38 -2.80
N ALA A 36 -7.06 -1.55 -1.71
CA ALA A 36 -5.60 -1.56 -1.68
C ALA A 36 -5.10 -2.98 -1.40
N VAL A 37 -4.17 -3.43 -2.22
CA VAL A 37 -3.56 -4.76 -2.09
C VAL A 37 -2.09 -4.57 -1.73
N VAL A 38 -1.66 -5.21 -0.66
CA VAL A 38 -0.28 -5.11 -0.16
C VAL A 38 0.49 -6.36 -0.56
N SER A 39 1.57 -6.19 -1.31
CA SER A 39 2.45 -7.30 -1.71
C SER A 39 3.89 -7.01 -1.34
N LEU A 40 4.63 -8.06 -1.00
CA LEU A 40 6.06 -7.93 -0.77
C LEU A 40 6.76 -7.88 -2.12
N GLU A 41 7.59 -6.86 -2.33
CA GLU A 41 8.34 -6.69 -3.56
C GLU A 41 9.78 -7.18 -3.42
N SER A 42 10.46 -6.79 -2.34
CA SER A 42 11.84 -7.20 -2.12
C SER A 42 12.21 -7.10 -0.63
N ILE A 43 13.26 -7.81 -0.29
CA ILE A 43 13.86 -7.76 1.05
C ILE A 43 15.36 -7.55 0.87
N ASP A 44 15.89 -6.53 1.54
CA ASP A 44 17.33 -6.30 1.60
C ASP A 44 17.81 -6.68 2.99
N TYR A 45 18.60 -7.74 3.04
CA TYR A 45 19.11 -8.25 4.29
C TYR A 45 20.40 -7.52 4.69
N ASP A 46 20.62 -7.38 5.97
CA ASP A 46 21.90 -6.93 6.51
C ASP A 46 22.35 -5.57 5.96
N GLN A 47 21.43 -4.61 5.92
CA GLN A 47 21.72 -3.25 5.43
C GLN A 47 22.59 -2.44 6.37
N ALA A 48 22.79 -2.91 7.61
CA ALA A 48 23.67 -2.28 8.56
C ALA A 48 24.63 -3.31 9.14
N PHE A 49 25.77 -2.85 9.63
CA PHE A 49 26.73 -3.73 10.29
C PHE A 49 26.14 -4.30 11.58
N ASN A 50 26.61 -5.47 11.99
CA ASN A 50 26.21 -6.14 13.22
C ASN A 50 24.75 -6.59 13.25
N ASN A 51 24.23 -7.05 12.13
CA ASN A 51 22.86 -7.54 11.99
C ASN A 51 21.81 -6.48 12.33
N GLY A 52 22.13 -5.22 12.06
CA GLY A 52 21.31 -4.14 12.57
C GLY A 52 20.02 -3.89 11.82
N LEU A 53 19.93 -4.20 10.52
CA LEU A 53 18.80 -3.72 9.76
C LEU A 53 18.43 -4.65 8.61
N THR A 54 17.15 -4.98 8.53
CA THR A 54 16.54 -5.60 7.36
C THR A 54 15.52 -4.63 6.78
N VAL A 55 15.55 -4.43 5.48
CA VAL A 55 14.65 -3.51 4.78
C VAL A 55 13.69 -4.30 3.92
N PHE A 56 12.39 -4.15 4.20
CA PHE A 56 11.33 -4.78 3.41
C PHE A 56 10.69 -3.72 2.52
N THR A 57 10.62 -4.00 1.23
CA THR A 57 9.94 -3.13 0.27
C THR A 57 8.62 -3.78 -0.13
N PHE A 58 7.53 -3.06 0.10
CA PHE A 58 6.19 -3.50 -0.25
C PHE A 58 5.64 -2.65 -1.38
N SER A 59 4.88 -3.29 -2.25
CA SER A 59 4.08 -2.61 -3.26
C SER A 59 2.64 -2.57 -2.80
N ILE A 60 2.06 -1.39 -2.74
CA ILE A 60 0.67 -1.20 -2.41
C ILE A 60 -0.04 -0.82 -3.71
N MET A 61 -0.80 -1.75 -4.27
CA MET A 61 -1.57 -1.49 -5.47
C MET A 61 -2.98 -1.07 -5.07
N VAL A 62 -3.34 0.15 -5.44
CA VAL A 62 -4.68 0.68 -5.16
C VAL A 62 -5.49 0.60 -6.44
N ILE A 63 -6.54 -0.22 -6.42
CA ILE A 63 -7.53 -0.27 -7.50
C ILE A 63 -8.59 0.76 -7.14
N VAL A 64 -8.55 1.90 -7.85
CA VAL A 64 -9.33 3.07 -7.47
C VAL A 64 -10.78 2.95 -7.92
N GLY A 65 -10.98 2.41 -9.12
CA GLY A 65 -12.30 2.25 -9.71
C GLY A 65 -12.16 1.94 -11.19
N ARG A 66 -13.27 1.99 -11.91
CA ARG A 66 -13.23 1.79 -13.36
C ARG A 66 -12.50 2.94 -14.04
N GLN A 67 -11.70 2.63 -15.05
CA GLN A 67 -10.88 3.61 -15.75
C GLN A 67 -11.73 4.75 -16.37
N SER A 68 -12.92 4.43 -16.82
CA SER A 68 -13.82 5.41 -17.44
C SER A 68 -14.53 6.32 -16.44
N ASP A 69 -14.41 6.05 -15.15
CA ASP A 69 -15.11 6.80 -14.11
C ASP A 69 -14.34 8.05 -13.72
N ARG A 70 -14.95 9.22 -13.83
CA ARG A 70 -14.34 10.49 -13.42
C ARG A 70 -14.11 10.54 -11.92
N VAL A 71 -14.98 9.92 -11.14
CA VAL A 71 -14.83 9.86 -9.68
C VAL A 71 -13.58 9.09 -9.31
N ALA A 72 -13.24 8.04 -10.07
CA ALA A 72 -12.02 7.27 -9.83
C ALA A 72 -10.77 8.14 -9.97
N GLN A 73 -10.71 8.99 -11.00
CA GLN A 73 -9.55 9.88 -11.18
C GLN A 73 -9.42 10.91 -10.05
N ARG A 74 -10.54 11.45 -9.58
CA ARG A 74 -10.55 12.37 -8.45
C ARG A 74 -10.11 11.66 -7.17
N SER A 75 -10.58 10.43 -6.97
CA SER A 75 -10.19 9.63 -5.82
C SER A 75 -8.70 9.32 -5.84
N LEU A 76 -8.15 9.04 -7.04
CA LEU A 76 -6.71 8.83 -7.20
C LEU A 76 -5.91 10.04 -6.71
N ASN A 77 -6.35 11.25 -7.06
CA ASN A 77 -5.67 12.46 -6.61
C ASN A 77 -5.65 12.56 -5.08
N GLY A 78 -6.73 12.17 -4.42
CA GLY A 78 -6.80 12.13 -2.96
C GLY A 78 -5.84 11.10 -2.37
N TYR A 79 -5.81 9.91 -2.94
CA TYR A 79 -4.90 8.84 -2.46
C TYR A 79 -3.44 9.21 -2.68
N ALA A 80 -3.13 9.90 -3.77
CA ALA A 80 -1.76 10.30 -4.10
C ALA A 80 -1.30 11.54 -3.36
N SER A 81 -2.19 12.26 -2.67
CA SER A 81 -1.82 13.46 -1.94
C SER A 81 -0.83 13.17 -0.84
N GLN A 82 0.05 14.11 -0.58
CA GLN A 82 1.07 13.98 0.46
C GLN A 82 0.46 13.94 1.86
N SER A 83 -0.70 14.55 2.03
CA SER A 83 -1.42 14.57 3.31
C SER A 83 -2.92 14.65 3.07
N GLY A 84 -3.70 14.42 4.10
CA GLY A 84 -5.14 14.50 4.04
C GLY A 84 -5.82 13.19 4.40
N PRO A 85 -7.16 13.18 4.51
CA PRO A 85 -7.90 12.02 5.02
C PRO A 85 -7.87 10.81 4.09
N SER A 86 -7.60 11.01 2.79
CA SER A 86 -7.52 9.91 1.82
C SER A 86 -6.08 9.57 1.41
N SER A 87 -5.08 10.22 1.99
CA SER A 87 -3.68 10.02 1.60
C SER A 87 -3.19 8.63 2.02
N ILE A 88 -2.74 7.86 1.04
CA ILE A 88 -2.12 6.55 1.29
C ILE A 88 -0.86 6.71 2.15
N LYS A 89 -0.04 7.72 1.83
CA LYS A 89 1.17 8.00 2.62
C LYS A 89 0.83 8.27 4.08
N THR A 90 -0.12 9.13 4.34
CA THR A 90 -0.54 9.47 5.71
C THR A 90 -1.10 8.25 6.43
N ALA A 91 -1.92 7.45 5.76
CA ALA A 91 -2.53 6.27 6.36
C ALA A 91 -1.49 5.23 6.74
N VAL A 92 -0.57 4.90 5.83
CA VAL A 92 0.47 3.90 6.11
C VAL A 92 1.39 4.38 7.22
N GLU A 93 1.73 5.66 7.22
CA GLU A 93 2.64 6.24 8.22
C GLU A 93 1.93 6.63 9.52
N SER A 94 0.63 6.38 9.63
CA SER A 94 -0.13 6.71 10.85
C SER A 94 0.34 5.89 12.06
N ASP A 95 0.80 4.67 11.81
CA ASP A 95 1.48 3.85 12.83
C ASP A 95 2.79 3.36 12.21
N ARG A 96 3.85 4.09 12.44
CA ARG A 96 5.16 3.79 11.85
C ARG A 96 5.81 2.54 12.42
N SER A 97 5.35 2.09 13.57
CA SER A 97 5.87 0.86 14.17
C SER A 97 5.21 -0.39 13.59
N LEU A 98 4.16 -0.24 12.78
CA LEU A 98 3.36 -1.34 12.25
C LEU A 98 2.98 -2.33 13.35
N ASP A 99 2.30 -1.82 14.37
CA ASP A 99 1.87 -2.58 15.54
C ASP A 99 3.06 -3.24 16.29
N GLY A 100 4.19 -2.54 16.33
CA GLY A 100 5.40 -3.03 16.98
C GLY A 100 6.25 -3.98 16.14
N ASN A 101 5.88 -4.22 14.89
CA ASN A 101 6.61 -5.16 14.02
C ASN A 101 7.78 -4.51 13.28
N ALA A 102 7.83 -3.20 13.21
CA ALA A 102 8.88 -2.47 12.49
C ALA A 102 9.43 -1.33 13.35
N ALA A 103 10.67 -0.91 13.04
CA ALA A 103 11.23 0.30 13.64
C ALA A 103 10.63 1.55 13.01
N ASP A 104 10.40 1.50 11.69
CA ASP A 104 9.79 2.60 10.95
C ASP A 104 9.20 2.07 9.65
N VAL A 105 8.22 2.78 9.10
CA VAL A 105 7.68 2.52 7.76
C VAL A 105 7.46 3.85 7.06
N ARG A 106 7.79 3.89 5.77
CA ARG A 106 7.62 5.08 4.94
C ARG A 106 7.07 4.71 3.59
N VAL A 107 6.16 5.53 3.08
CA VAL A 107 5.74 5.49 1.68
C VAL A 107 6.63 6.47 0.93
N SER A 108 7.55 5.93 0.12
CA SER A 108 8.58 6.74 -0.54
C SER A 108 8.13 7.33 -1.85
N SER A 109 7.24 6.65 -2.58
CA SER A 109 6.83 7.11 -3.91
C SER A 109 5.53 6.44 -4.35
N MET A 110 4.87 7.09 -5.29
CA MET A 110 3.86 6.47 -6.14
C MET A 110 4.49 6.31 -7.52
N THR A 111 4.68 5.08 -7.97
CA THR A 111 5.55 4.80 -9.12
C THR A 111 4.83 4.54 -10.42
N SER A 112 3.59 4.07 -10.37
CA SER A 112 2.87 3.70 -11.59
C SER A 112 1.42 4.05 -11.48
N ILE A 113 0.91 4.69 -12.51
CA ILE A 113 -0.52 4.88 -12.73
C ILE A 113 -0.83 4.16 -14.03
N GLY A 114 -1.79 3.24 -13.99
CA GLY A 114 -2.09 2.46 -15.17
C GLY A 114 -3.45 1.80 -15.11
N THR A 115 -3.63 0.85 -15.99
CA THR A 115 -4.87 0.10 -16.12
C THR A 115 -4.63 -1.35 -15.78
N LEU A 116 -5.51 -1.92 -14.98
CA LEU A 116 -5.54 -3.36 -14.69
C LEU A 116 -6.83 -3.92 -15.25
N GLN A 117 -6.71 -4.95 -16.10
CA GLN A 117 -7.88 -5.63 -16.64
C GLN A 117 -8.18 -6.89 -15.83
N LEU A 118 -9.38 -6.91 -15.25
CA LEU A 118 -9.88 -8.07 -14.50
C LEU A 118 -11.31 -8.33 -14.94
N ASN A 119 -11.61 -9.58 -15.29
CA ASN A 119 -12.97 -10.00 -15.68
C ASN A 119 -13.59 -9.07 -16.73
N ASP A 120 -12.83 -8.77 -17.79
CA ASP A 120 -13.23 -7.89 -18.90
C ASP A 120 -13.54 -6.45 -18.48
N THR A 121 -13.10 -6.04 -17.31
CA THR A 121 -13.25 -4.66 -16.85
C THR A 121 -11.88 -4.02 -16.67
N ASP A 122 -11.71 -2.81 -17.19
CA ASP A 122 -10.51 -2.03 -17.02
C ASP A 122 -10.63 -1.16 -15.76
N TYR A 123 -9.69 -1.33 -14.83
CA TYR A 123 -9.65 -0.56 -13.61
C TYR A 123 -8.47 0.41 -13.62
N LEU A 124 -8.69 1.59 -13.06
CA LEU A 124 -7.61 2.54 -12.81
C LEU A 124 -6.88 2.10 -11.56
N VAL A 125 -5.56 1.91 -11.66
CA VAL A 125 -4.73 1.48 -10.55
C VAL A 125 -3.55 2.40 -10.38
N ALA A 126 -3.06 2.48 -9.14
CA ALA A 126 -1.82 3.17 -8.82
C ALA A 126 -1.01 2.29 -7.87
N GLU A 127 0.31 2.33 -8.01
CA GLU A 127 1.21 1.60 -7.14
C GLU A 127 2.00 2.57 -6.27
N PHE A 128 2.03 2.26 -4.98
CA PHE A 128 2.82 2.99 -4.00
C PHE A 128 3.90 2.07 -3.47
N THR A 129 5.07 2.62 -3.27
CA THR A 129 6.18 1.88 -2.68
C THR A 129 6.31 2.25 -1.20
N ALA A 130 6.17 1.25 -0.35
CA ALA A 130 6.33 1.41 1.09
C ALA A 130 7.55 0.62 1.54
N THR A 131 8.37 1.22 2.39
CA THR A 131 9.57 0.58 2.92
C THR A 131 9.45 0.48 4.43
N ALA A 132 9.62 -0.73 4.94
CA ALA A 132 9.63 -1.00 6.38
C ALA A 132 11.04 -1.34 6.83
N TYR A 133 11.47 -0.70 7.90
CA TYR A 133 12.80 -0.88 8.48
C TYR A 133 12.65 -1.67 9.78
N CYS A 134 13.30 -2.82 9.85
CA CYS A 134 13.16 -3.72 11.01
C CYS A 134 14.47 -4.00 11.70
#